data_c53de07cbb1bde89fd59128ac56af7cd
#
_entry.id   c53de07cbb1bde89fd59128ac56af7cd
#
_cell.length_a   1.000
_cell.length_b   1.000
_cell.length_c   1.000
_cell.angle_alpha   90.00
_cell.angle_beta   90.00
_cell.angle_gamma   90.00
#
_symmetry.space_group_name_H-M   'P 1'
#
loop_
_entity.id
_entity.type
_entity.pdbx_description
1 polymer ?
#
loop_
_entity_poly.entity_id
_entity_poly.type
_entity_poly.pdbx_seq_one_letter_code
_entity_poly.pdbx_strand_id
1 'polypeptide(L)'
;MRILIVGAGIVGFNLAQELSQEGHDVAIIDMDLDRTRRISDTLDVMAMHGNACLPSVLVKAGIKSTEMLIAVTEKDEINLLICFLASRFEVPNKFARLRDCLLYTSPSPRDQRGSRMPSSA
;
A
#
# COMPACT_ATOMS: atom_id res chain seq x y z
N MET A 1 -14.11 -5.84 -4.93
CA MET A 1 -13.03 -6.01 -3.94
C MET A 1 -12.75 -4.67 -3.28
N ARG A 2 -12.51 -4.66 -1.99
CA ARG A 2 -12.16 -3.43 -1.28
C ARG A 2 -10.65 -3.26 -1.28
N ILE A 3 -10.20 -2.14 -1.83
CA ILE A 3 -8.79 -1.87 -2.03
C ILE A 3 -8.43 -0.55 -1.33
N LEU A 4 -7.34 -0.58 -0.57
CA LEU A 4 -6.81 0.62 0.08
C LEU A 4 -5.45 0.94 -0.53
N ILE A 5 -5.31 2.14 -1.09
CA ILE A 5 -4.08 2.62 -1.68
C ILE A 5 -3.49 3.69 -0.75
N VAL A 6 -2.20 3.59 -0.47
CA VAL A 6 -1.48 4.61 0.29
C VAL A 6 -0.47 5.28 -0.63
N GLY A 7 -0.66 6.58 -0.84
CA GLY A 7 0.15 7.38 -1.74
C GLY A 7 -0.65 7.82 -2.96
N ALA A 8 -0.83 9.13 -3.10
CA ALA A 8 -1.64 9.72 -4.16
C ALA A 8 -0.80 10.45 -5.20
N GLY A 9 0.43 10.02 -5.40
CA GLY A 9 1.25 10.51 -6.50
C GLY A 9 0.79 9.92 -7.82
N ILE A 10 1.64 9.98 -8.83
CA ILE A 10 1.25 9.53 -10.18
C ILE A 10 0.85 8.05 -10.17
N VAL A 11 1.62 7.21 -9.51
CA VAL A 11 1.33 5.77 -9.49
C VAL A 11 0.03 5.49 -8.76
N GLY A 12 -0.15 6.09 -7.57
CA GLY A 12 -1.37 5.88 -6.79
C GLY A 12 -2.61 6.40 -7.49
N PHE A 13 -2.49 7.57 -8.12
CA PHE A 13 -3.59 8.13 -8.90
C PHE A 13 -4.01 7.19 -10.04
N ASN A 14 -3.03 6.70 -10.81
CA ASN A 14 -3.33 5.83 -11.95
C ASN A 14 -3.92 4.50 -11.49
N LEU A 15 -3.41 3.94 -10.40
CA LEU A 15 -3.98 2.71 -9.84
C LEU A 15 -5.42 2.94 -9.37
N ALA A 16 -5.67 4.04 -8.66
CA ALA A 16 -7.01 4.33 -8.16
C ALA A 16 -7.99 4.50 -9.31
N GLN A 17 -7.56 5.19 -10.37
CA GLN A 17 -8.40 5.40 -11.54
C GLN A 17 -8.75 4.07 -12.20
N GLU A 18 -7.74 3.25 -12.46
CA GLU A 18 -7.96 1.99 -13.16
C GLU A 18 -8.81 1.02 -12.34
N LEU A 19 -8.49 0.88 -11.06
CA LEU A 19 -9.21 -0.06 -10.20
C LEU A 19 -10.65 0.38 -9.95
N SER A 20 -10.90 1.67 -9.81
CA SER A 20 -12.27 2.15 -9.65
C SER A 20 -13.09 1.95 -10.92
N GLN A 21 -12.46 2.09 -12.09
CA GLN A 21 -13.13 1.84 -13.37
C GLN A 21 -13.48 0.37 -13.56
N GLU A 22 -12.72 -0.52 -12.92
CA GLU A 22 -13.00 -1.95 -12.95
C GLU A 22 -14.08 -2.37 -11.95
N GLY A 23 -14.63 -1.43 -11.22
CA GLY A 23 -15.73 -1.71 -10.31
C GLY A 23 -15.32 -2.03 -8.88
N HIS A 24 -14.05 -1.85 -8.54
CA HIS A 24 -13.59 -2.08 -7.18
C HIS A 24 -13.92 -0.88 -6.28
N ASP A 25 -14.08 -1.16 -5.00
CA ASP A 25 -14.34 -0.15 -3.97
C ASP A 25 -12.98 0.34 -3.47
N VAL A 26 -12.56 1.51 -3.93
CA VAL A 26 -11.21 2.01 -3.71
C VAL A 26 -11.21 3.15 -2.70
N ALA A 27 -10.30 3.09 -1.74
CA ALA A 27 -9.97 4.20 -0.85
C ALA A 27 -8.48 4.53 -1.03
N ILE A 28 -8.13 5.80 -0.90
CA ILE A 28 -6.74 6.23 -1.05
C ILE A 28 -6.41 7.24 0.05
N ILE A 29 -5.22 7.09 0.64
CA ILE A 29 -4.73 7.98 1.70
C ILE A 29 -3.47 8.68 1.22
N ASP A 30 -3.36 9.97 1.49
CA ASP A 30 -2.12 10.71 1.27
C ASP A 30 -1.98 11.82 2.32
N MET A 31 -0.75 12.19 2.59
CA MET A 31 -0.46 13.28 3.54
C MET A 31 -0.63 14.66 2.92
N ASP A 32 -0.70 14.74 1.59
CA ASP A 32 -0.83 16.00 0.87
C ASP A 32 -2.31 16.29 0.61
N LEU A 33 -2.80 17.34 1.21
CA LEU A 33 -4.21 17.72 1.10
C LEU A 33 -4.61 18.01 -0.35
N ASP A 34 -3.73 18.67 -1.11
CA ASP A 34 -4.03 18.99 -2.50
C ASP A 34 -4.17 17.76 -3.35
N ARG A 35 -3.33 16.75 -3.11
CA ARG A 35 -3.44 15.48 -3.84
C ARG A 35 -4.75 14.77 -3.54
N THR A 36 -5.14 14.73 -2.26
CA THR A 36 -6.40 14.08 -1.89
C THR A 36 -7.59 14.81 -2.47
N ARG A 37 -7.55 16.13 -2.51
CA ARG A 37 -8.63 16.93 -3.10
C ARG A 37 -8.74 16.66 -4.60
N ARG A 38 -7.61 16.62 -5.30
CA ARG A 38 -7.62 16.37 -6.74
C ARG A 38 -8.20 15.01 -7.06
N ILE A 39 -7.86 14.00 -6.27
CA ILE A 39 -8.41 12.66 -6.46
C ILE A 39 -9.91 12.65 -6.19
N SER A 40 -10.32 13.26 -5.10
CA SER A 40 -11.74 13.33 -4.74
C SER A 40 -12.57 14.01 -5.82
N ASP A 41 -12.00 15.05 -6.45
CA ASP A 41 -12.70 15.79 -7.49
C ASP A 41 -12.71 15.08 -8.83
N THR A 42 -11.78 14.18 -9.07
CA THR A 42 -11.55 13.58 -10.38
C THR A 42 -12.04 12.14 -10.47
N LEU A 43 -11.93 11.38 -9.39
CA LEU A 43 -12.19 9.93 -9.40
C LEU A 43 -13.32 9.59 -8.44
N ASP A 44 -13.98 8.48 -8.73
CA ASP A 44 -15.02 7.93 -7.86
C ASP A 44 -14.38 7.01 -6.82
N VAL A 45 -13.60 7.59 -5.93
CA VAL A 45 -12.94 6.86 -4.84
C VAL A 45 -13.02 7.69 -3.56
N MET A 46 -12.89 7.02 -2.43
CA MET A 46 -12.80 7.72 -1.14
C MET A 46 -11.38 8.20 -0.95
N ALA A 47 -11.18 9.51 -0.92
CA ALA A 47 -9.86 10.09 -0.69
C ALA A 47 -9.78 10.62 0.72
N MET A 48 -8.72 10.26 1.45
CA MET A 48 -8.55 10.64 2.84
C MET A 48 -7.19 11.29 3.05
N HIS A 49 -7.20 12.48 3.64
CA HIS A 49 -5.98 13.18 4.01
C HIS A 49 -5.54 12.69 5.38
N GLY A 50 -4.30 12.22 5.48
CA GLY A 50 -3.79 11.78 6.77
C GLY A 50 -2.48 11.03 6.63
N ASN A 51 -1.91 10.69 7.80
CA ASN A 51 -0.67 9.92 7.89
C ASN A 51 -1.01 8.45 8.05
N ALA A 52 -0.78 7.66 7.01
CA ALA A 52 -1.12 6.25 7.01
C ALA A 52 -0.23 5.41 7.93
N CYS A 53 0.83 5.98 8.50
CA CYS A 53 1.62 5.29 9.51
C CYS A 53 0.91 5.25 10.86
N LEU A 54 -0.18 5.99 11.03
CA LEU A 54 -0.97 5.97 12.24
C LEU A 54 -2.09 4.95 12.12
N PRO A 55 -2.14 3.94 12.99
CA PRO A 55 -3.20 2.92 12.90
C PRO A 55 -4.60 3.50 12.94
N SER A 56 -4.82 4.59 13.67
CA SER A 56 -6.13 5.23 13.73
C SER A 56 -6.57 5.74 12.37
N VAL A 57 -5.65 6.25 11.56
CA VAL A 57 -5.93 6.73 10.21
C VAL A 57 -6.29 5.55 9.32
N LEU A 58 -5.54 4.45 9.43
CA LEU A 58 -5.82 3.25 8.65
C LEU A 58 -7.21 2.70 8.98
N VAL A 59 -7.57 2.70 10.26
CA VAL A 59 -8.90 2.23 10.67
C VAL A 59 -9.99 3.09 10.08
N LYS A 60 -9.82 4.41 10.10
CA LYS A 60 -10.80 5.32 9.49
C LYS A 60 -10.93 5.10 7.99
N ALA A 61 -9.85 4.69 7.34
CA ALA A 61 -9.87 4.42 5.91
C ALA A 61 -10.47 3.05 5.57
N GLY A 62 -10.79 2.24 6.56
CA GLY A 62 -11.43 0.95 6.33
C GLY A 62 -10.49 -0.22 6.21
N ILE A 63 -9.31 -0.16 6.84
CA ILE A 63 -8.33 -1.24 6.71
C ILE A 63 -8.87 -2.57 7.22
N LYS A 64 -9.76 -2.54 8.20
CA LYS A 64 -10.30 -3.78 8.77
C LYS A 64 -11.15 -4.58 7.80
N SER A 65 -11.71 -3.92 6.78
CA SER A 65 -12.50 -4.59 5.75
C SER A 65 -11.79 -4.60 4.40
N THR A 66 -10.53 -4.18 4.36
CA THR A 66 -9.75 -4.12 3.14
C THR A 66 -9.25 -5.50 2.75
N GLU A 67 -9.41 -5.85 1.47
CA GLU A 67 -8.95 -7.12 0.94
C GLU A 67 -7.58 -7.02 0.28
N MET A 68 -7.23 -5.84 -0.21
CA MET A 68 -5.94 -5.60 -0.84
C MET A 68 -5.43 -4.22 -0.45
N LEU A 69 -4.18 -4.16 0.02
CA LEU A 69 -3.53 -2.89 0.34
C LEU A 69 -2.34 -2.70 -0.60
N ILE A 70 -2.23 -1.50 -1.16
CA ILE A 70 -1.13 -1.16 -2.07
C ILE A 70 -0.46 0.11 -1.55
N ALA A 71 0.80 -0.01 -1.11
CA ALA A 71 1.58 1.12 -0.60
C ALA A 71 2.54 1.59 -1.66
N VAL A 72 2.29 2.79 -2.19
CA VAL A 72 3.04 3.37 -3.32
C VAL A 72 3.46 4.80 -3.05
N THR A 73 3.86 5.08 -1.82
CA THR A 73 4.45 6.39 -1.50
C THR A 73 5.85 6.48 -2.11
N GLU A 74 6.47 7.65 -1.98
CA GLU A 74 7.80 7.86 -2.56
C GLU A 74 8.92 7.27 -1.71
N LYS A 75 8.60 6.75 -0.52
CA LYS A 75 9.60 6.22 0.41
C LYS A 75 9.40 4.74 0.61
N ASP A 76 10.40 3.96 0.23
CA ASP A 76 10.34 2.51 0.34
C ASP A 76 10.13 2.05 1.78
N GLU A 77 10.81 2.70 2.74
CA GLU A 77 10.67 2.33 4.15
C GLU A 77 9.25 2.56 4.67
N ILE A 78 8.59 3.60 4.19
CA ILE A 78 7.19 3.87 4.57
C ILE A 78 6.28 2.82 3.97
N ASN A 79 6.52 2.44 2.71
CA ASN A 79 5.73 1.40 2.05
C ASN A 79 5.85 0.08 2.79
N LEU A 80 7.05 -0.27 3.24
CA LEU A 80 7.26 -1.49 4.04
C LEU A 80 6.54 -1.41 5.38
N LEU A 81 6.65 -0.27 6.06
CA LEU A 81 6.00 -0.08 7.35
C LEU A 81 4.48 -0.23 7.22
N ILE A 82 3.90 0.34 6.18
CA ILE A 82 2.46 0.26 5.97
C ILE A 82 2.03 -1.17 5.72
N CYS A 83 2.79 -1.92 4.93
CA CYS A 83 2.49 -3.34 4.74
C CYS A 83 2.61 -4.14 6.03
N PHE A 84 3.59 -3.81 6.88
CA PHE A 84 3.70 -4.44 8.18
C PHE A 84 2.45 -4.16 9.04
N LEU A 85 2.02 -2.89 9.08
CA LEU A 85 0.81 -2.53 9.81
C LEU A 85 -0.42 -3.24 9.26
N ALA A 86 -0.51 -3.34 7.94
CA ALA A 86 -1.63 -4.06 7.31
C ALA A 86 -1.64 -5.54 7.71
N SER A 87 -0.46 -6.14 7.89
CA SER A 87 -0.38 -7.51 8.38
C SER A 87 -1.00 -7.65 9.77
N ARG A 88 -0.83 -6.63 10.62
CA ARG A 88 -1.41 -6.64 11.95
C ARG A 88 -2.93 -6.57 11.91
N PHE A 89 -3.48 -5.99 10.85
CA PHE A 89 -4.93 -5.96 10.62
C PHE A 89 -5.41 -7.12 9.77
N GLU A 90 -4.54 -8.08 9.46
CA GLU A 90 -4.87 -9.31 8.74
C GLU A 90 -5.41 -9.07 7.34
N VAL A 91 -4.91 -8.01 6.68
CA VAL A 91 -5.24 -7.76 5.27
C VAL A 91 -4.61 -8.88 4.43
N PRO A 92 -5.42 -9.60 3.64
CA PRO A 92 -4.91 -10.80 2.95
C PRO A 92 -3.88 -10.52 1.86
N ASN A 93 -4.02 -9.42 1.13
CA ASN A 93 -3.11 -9.11 0.01
C ASN A 93 -2.47 -7.75 0.26
N LYS A 94 -1.14 -7.71 0.27
CA LYS A 94 -0.38 -6.50 0.57
C LYS A 94 0.75 -6.34 -0.43
N PHE A 95 0.84 -5.16 -1.01
CA PHE A 95 1.87 -4.85 -2.00
C PHE A 95 2.57 -3.54 -1.62
N ALA A 96 3.89 -3.54 -1.65
CA ALA A 96 4.69 -2.35 -1.38
C ALA A 96 5.59 -2.09 -2.58
N ARG A 97 5.59 -0.86 -3.07
CA ARG A 97 6.54 -0.47 -4.10
C ARG A 97 7.91 -0.24 -3.45
N LEU A 98 8.92 -0.90 -3.98
CA LEU A 98 10.30 -0.74 -3.51
C LEU A 98 11.16 -0.35 -4.71
N ARG A 99 11.51 0.93 -4.78
CA ARG A 99 12.31 1.43 -5.91
C ARG A 99 13.79 1.09 -5.76
N ASP A 100 14.23 0.97 -4.52
CA ASP A 100 15.59 0.55 -4.22
C ASP A 100 15.65 -0.93 -3.86
N CYS A 101 14.84 -1.73 -4.55
CA CYS A 101 14.70 -3.15 -4.19
C CYS A 101 16.00 -3.94 -4.30
N LEU A 102 16.96 -3.46 -5.03
CA LEU A 102 18.26 -4.12 -5.10
C LEU A 102 18.96 -4.20 -3.75
N LEU A 103 18.60 -3.31 -2.84
CA LEU A 103 19.15 -3.32 -1.49
C LEU A 103 18.53 -4.43 -0.63
N TYR A 104 17.41 -5.00 -1.06
CA TYR A 104 16.63 -5.96 -0.27
C TYR A 104 16.55 -7.33 -0.88
N THR A 105 17.13 -7.54 -2.05
CA THR A 105 16.99 -8.80 -2.77
C THR A 105 17.97 -9.87 -2.35
N SER A 106 18.83 -9.55 -1.45
CA SER A 106 19.75 -10.56 -0.97
C SER A 106 19.01 -11.71 -0.37
N PRO A 107 18.89 -12.34 -0.49
CA PRO A 107 18.42 -13.31 -0.26
C PRO A 107 17.71 -14.00 0.05
N SER A 108 17.57 -13.78 -0.26
CA SER A 108 16.91 -14.30 -0.07
C SER A 108 16.60 -15.17 0.20
N PRO A 109 16.42 -15.48 0.23
CA PRO A 109 16.09 -16.19 0.40
C PRO A 109 15.69 -17.09 0.29
N ARG A 110 15.67 -17.02 0.15
CA ARG A 110 15.24 -17.62 -0.16
C ARG A 110 15.61 -18.13 -0.42
N ASP A 111 16.12 -17.98 -0.52
CA ASP A 111 16.43 -18.36 -0.54
C ASP A 111 16.89 -18.66 -0.34
N GLN A 112 17.27 -18.68 -0.40
CA GLN A 112 17.54 -19.18 0.06
C GLN A 112 17.57 -19.65 0.25
N ARG A 113 18.00 -19.99 0.15
CA ARG A 113 17.95 -20.63 0.52
C ARG A 113 18.14 -20.94 0.67
N GLY A 114 18.57 -20.92 0.54
CA GLY A 114 18.68 -21.43 1.01
C GLY A 114 18.78 -21.62 1.17
N SER A 115 19.04 -21.66 1.08
CA SER A 115 19.05 -22.01 1.62
C SER A 115 18.94 -22.29 1.80
N ARG A 116 19.28 -22.39 1.96
CA ARG A 116 19.03 -22.82 2.47
C ARG A 116 19.05 -23.01 2.90
N MET A 117 19.62 -23.15 2.95
CA MET A 117 19.57 -23.53 3.63
C MET A 117 19.70 -23.73 4.01
N PRO A 118 20.07 -23.80 4.23
CA PRO A 118 20.12 -24.18 4.87
C PRO A 118 20.14 -24.25 5.31
N SER A 119 20.57 -24.35 5.26
CA SER A 119 20.53 -24.46 5.80
C SER A 119 20.47 -24.30 6.03
N SER A 120 20.95 -24.37 6.06
CA SER A 120 20.85 -24.31 6.41
C SER A 120 20.68 -24.20 6.47
N ALA A 121 21.20 -24.33 6.44
CA ALA A 121 21.00 -24.36 6.59
C ALA A 121 20.66 -24.52 6.55
#